data_9af49fa1c436f60efca776910ac2ac30
#
_entry.id   9af49fa1c436f60efca776910ac2ac30
#
_cell.length_a   1.000
_cell.length_b   1.000
_cell.length_c   1.000
_cell.angle_alpha   90.00
_cell.angle_beta   90.00
_cell.angle_gamma   90.00
#
_symmetry.space_group_name_H-M   'P 1'
#
loop_
_entity.id
_entity.type
_entity.pdbx_description
1 polymer ?
#
loop_
_entity_poly.entity_id
_entity_poly.type
_entity_poly.pdbx_seq_one_letter_code
_entity_poly.pdbx_strand_id
1 'polypeptide(L)'
;NEGLTLYVDGDWIKAKGTSLGGDDGIAVSYMLSILDSDKLTHTPIEALFTVDEETGMLGAKDLDMSLLRGKKLINMDSEEDGIVYVSCAGGVDVKVAAESEMERIKGELVSFTIGGLTGGHSGMEIDKGRANAAVITVNILNDMIDAELKPQLVSIHSGEKDNAIATDGITNLIIPESVKDAIGADALKNKLSAIADKYIAEYKETDPEMHIDFNYDGVQSKRVYTAQATVRYVHCICELPNGVISVSEELDNLPETSLNLGIMRVNETSASASYLVRSNSDDGKKNLVNDMKKTAKKH
;
A
#
# COMPACT_ATOMS: atom_id res chain seq x y z
N ASN A 1 26.67 -12.07 11.19
CA ASN A 1 25.66 -11.22 11.84
C ASN A 1 26.37 -10.46 12.97
N GLU A 2 26.50 -9.17 12.84
CA GLU A 2 26.98 -8.30 13.91
C GLU A 2 25.78 -7.97 14.81
N GLY A 3 26.01 -7.97 16.14
CA GLY A 3 25.01 -7.59 17.12
C GLY A 3 24.72 -6.09 17.07
N LEU A 4 23.59 -5.67 17.61
CA LEU A 4 23.22 -4.26 17.70
C LEU A 4 24.18 -3.50 18.64
N THR A 5 24.62 -2.31 18.23
CA THR A 5 25.33 -1.39 19.11
C THR A 5 24.36 -0.40 19.71
N LEU A 6 23.94 -0.66 20.98
CA LEU A 6 22.99 0.18 21.70
C LEU A 6 23.69 1.40 22.32
N TYR A 7 22.96 2.52 22.42
CA TYR A 7 23.38 3.71 23.15
C TYR A 7 22.18 4.46 23.74
N VAL A 8 22.43 5.24 24.78
CA VAL A 8 21.41 6.08 25.43
C VAL A 8 21.51 7.50 24.88
N ASP A 9 20.36 8.07 24.53
CA ASP A 9 20.22 9.45 24.05
C ASP A 9 19.06 10.11 24.80
N GLY A 10 19.37 10.84 25.86
CA GLY A 10 18.37 11.33 26.81
C GLY A 10 17.62 10.17 27.47
N ASP A 11 16.30 10.14 27.33
CA ASP A 11 15.42 9.09 27.86
C ASP A 11 15.22 7.90 26.91
N TRP A 12 15.92 7.89 25.76
CA TRP A 12 15.77 6.90 24.72
C TRP A 12 16.94 5.93 24.63
N ILE A 13 16.65 4.66 24.38
CA ILE A 13 17.64 3.66 23.96
C ILE A 13 17.55 3.54 22.43
N LYS A 14 18.69 3.73 21.77
CA LYS A 14 18.82 3.70 20.30
C LYS A 14 19.88 2.71 19.85
N ALA A 15 19.81 2.29 18.58
CA ALA A 15 20.85 1.49 17.93
C ALA A 15 21.61 2.31 16.88
N LYS A 16 22.93 2.11 16.79
CA LYS A 16 23.77 2.76 15.78
C LYS A 16 23.54 2.18 14.39
N GLY A 17 23.20 3.07 13.43
CA GLY A 17 23.17 2.71 12.01
C GLY A 17 22.02 1.76 11.59
N THR A 18 21.07 1.52 12.47
CA THR A 18 19.89 0.68 12.19
C THR A 18 18.75 1.06 13.12
N SER A 19 17.52 0.63 12.79
CA SER A 19 16.38 0.68 13.69
C SER A 19 16.60 -0.28 14.86
N LEU A 20 16.07 0.08 16.04
CA LEU A 20 15.96 -0.83 17.19
C LEU A 20 14.54 -1.38 17.22
N GLY A 21 14.37 -2.64 16.86
CA GLY A 21 13.11 -3.36 16.98
C GLY A 21 12.91 -3.79 18.43
N GLY A 22 11.94 -3.17 19.11
CA GLY A 22 11.53 -3.57 20.47
C GLY A 22 10.12 -4.15 20.51
N ASP A 23 9.50 -4.24 19.39
CA ASP A 23 8.12 -4.60 19.14
C ASP A 23 8.01 -6.12 18.87
N ASP A 24 7.35 -6.90 19.77
CA ASP A 24 6.96 -6.44 21.10
C ASP A 24 7.79 -7.18 22.19
N GLY A 25 9.09 -6.96 22.19
CA GLY A 25 10.03 -7.58 23.15
C GLY A 25 9.76 -7.17 24.60
N ILE A 26 9.10 -6.03 24.85
CA ILE A 26 8.75 -5.61 26.20
C ILE A 26 7.66 -6.50 26.79
N ALA A 27 6.64 -6.87 26.02
CA ALA A 27 5.61 -7.81 26.47
C ALA A 27 6.18 -9.20 26.74
N VAL A 28 7.09 -9.69 25.88
CA VAL A 28 7.84 -10.93 26.12
C VAL A 28 8.56 -10.86 27.48
N SER A 29 9.26 -9.74 27.77
CA SER A 29 9.99 -9.54 29.03
C SER A 29 9.05 -9.51 30.24
N TYR A 30 7.90 -8.85 30.15
CA TYR A 30 6.90 -8.82 31.22
C TYR A 30 6.32 -10.22 31.48
N MET A 31 5.91 -10.95 30.47
CA MET A 31 5.39 -12.30 30.62
C MET A 31 6.39 -13.23 31.29
N LEU A 32 7.65 -13.23 30.85
CA LEU A 32 8.71 -14.03 31.44
C LEU A 32 9.00 -13.62 32.88
N SER A 33 9.02 -12.32 33.19
CA SER A 33 9.25 -11.80 34.56
C SER A 33 8.14 -12.20 35.52
N ILE A 34 6.88 -12.23 35.09
CA ILE A 34 5.76 -12.69 35.90
C ILE A 34 5.86 -14.18 36.17
N LEU A 35 6.16 -14.97 35.13
CA LEU A 35 6.29 -16.45 35.27
C LEU A 35 7.47 -16.88 36.14
N ASP A 36 8.56 -16.09 36.17
CA ASP A 36 9.76 -16.37 36.97
C ASP A 36 9.66 -15.87 38.41
N SER A 37 8.62 -15.11 38.77
CA SER A 37 8.52 -14.42 40.03
C SER A 37 7.77 -15.24 41.09
N ASP A 38 8.45 -15.56 42.16
CA ASP A 38 7.83 -16.13 43.39
C ASP A 38 7.15 -15.05 44.28
N LYS A 39 7.27 -13.77 43.94
CA LYS A 39 6.84 -12.65 44.78
C LYS A 39 5.54 -11.99 44.31
N LEU A 40 5.22 -12.14 43.04
CA LEU A 40 4.03 -11.55 42.45
C LEU A 40 2.80 -12.42 42.69
N THR A 41 1.74 -11.80 43.22
CA THR A 41 0.46 -12.50 43.39
C THR A 41 -0.35 -12.32 42.10
N HIS A 42 -0.68 -13.42 41.46
CA HIS A 42 -1.48 -13.40 40.21
C HIS A 42 -2.43 -14.60 40.15
N THR A 43 -3.48 -14.49 39.35
CA THR A 43 -4.32 -15.65 38.98
C THR A 43 -3.55 -16.59 38.04
N PRO A 44 -4.04 -17.82 37.75
CA PRO A 44 -3.44 -18.65 36.72
C PRO A 44 -3.27 -17.88 35.39
N ILE A 45 -2.08 -17.96 34.83
CA ILE A 45 -1.69 -17.25 33.62
C ILE A 45 -1.23 -18.27 32.57
N GLU A 46 -1.62 -18.07 31.35
CA GLU A 46 -1.08 -18.72 30.16
C GLU A 46 -0.37 -17.62 29.33
N ALA A 47 0.94 -17.75 29.16
CA ALA A 47 1.71 -16.84 28.29
C ALA A 47 1.75 -17.43 26.89
N LEU A 48 1.20 -16.69 25.93
CA LEU A 48 1.16 -17.06 24.53
C LEU A 48 2.17 -16.23 23.74
N PHE A 49 3.08 -16.89 23.05
CA PHE A 49 4.04 -16.29 22.14
C PHE A 49 3.75 -16.79 20.73
N THR A 50 3.53 -15.89 19.80
CA THR A 50 3.33 -16.22 18.39
C THR A 50 4.55 -15.83 17.57
N VAL A 51 4.66 -16.34 16.36
CA VAL A 51 5.72 -16.03 15.40
C VAL A 51 5.14 -15.31 14.19
N ASP A 52 6.01 -14.61 13.45
CA ASP A 52 5.67 -13.97 12.17
C ASP A 52 4.49 -12.99 12.25
N GLU A 53 4.41 -12.19 13.32
CA GLU A 53 3.42 -11.11 13.43
C GLU A 53 3.58 -10.13 12.27
N GLU A 54 4.79 -9.59 12.04
CA GLU A 54 5.16 -8.61 11.03
C GLU A 54 4.96 -9.10 9.57
N THR A 55 4.89 -10.41 9.37
CA THR A 55 4.66 -11.02 8.05
C THR A 55 3.21 -11.45 7.82
N GLY A 56 2.30 -10.94 8.64
CA GLY A 56 0.85 -11.14 8.52
C GLY A 56 0.26 -12.07 9.57
N MET A 57 0.82 -12.10 10.79
CA MET A 57 0.32 -12.86 11.95
C MET A 57 0.17 -14.36 11.68
N LEU A 58 1.14 -14.96 10.98
CA LEU A 58 1.04 -16.36 10.53
C LEU A 58 0.88 -17.32 11.72
N GLY A 59 1.69 -17.15 12.79
CA GLY A 59 1.59 -17.97 13.98
C GLY A 59 0.25 -17.82 14.69
N ALA A 60 -0.32 -16.62 14.74
CA ALA A 60 -1.63 -16.40 15.36
C ALA A 60 -2.77 -17.02 14.51
N LYS A 61 -2.66 -17.00 13.18
CA LYS A 61 -3.64 -17.62 12.27
C LYS A 61 -3.68 -19.14 12.37
N ASP A 62 -2.53 -19.77 12.58
CA ASP A 62 -2.38 -21.23 12.65
C ASP A 62 -2.52 -21.79 14.08
N LEU A 63 -2.77 -20.91 15.07
CA LEU A 63 -2.88 -21.30 16.46
C LEU A 63 -4.10 -22.18 16.71
N ASP A 64 -3.88 -23.35 17.36
CA ASP A 64 -4.98 -24.15 17.90
C ASP A 64 -5.48 -23.55 19.23
N MET A 65 -6.55 -22.77 19.14
CA MET A 65 -7.18 -22.12 20.29
C MET A 65 -7.74 -23.11 21.33
N SER A 66 -7.93 -24.38 20.99
CA SER A 66 -8.44 -25.40 21.92
C SER A 66 -7.45 -25.73 23.06
N LEU A 67 -6.19 -25.41 22.89
CA LEU A 67 -5.14 -25.57 23.88
C LEU A 67 -5.23 -24.54 25.01
N LEU A 68 -5.87 -23.40 24.78
CA LEU A 68 -5.97 -22.29 25.72
C LEU A 68 -7.18 -22.48 26.66
N ARG A 69 -6.96 -22.21 27.94
CA ARG A 69 -7.98 -22.28 29.01
C ARG A 69 -8.43 -20.90 29.48
N GLY A 70 -7.61 -19.89 29.29
CA GLY A 70 -7.86 -18.51 29.66
C GLY A 70 -9.18 -18.01 29.08
N LYS A 71 -9.92 -17.20 29.85
CA LYS A 71 -11.18 -16.56 29.44
C LYS A 71 -11.03 -15.06 29.24
N LYS A 72 -9.86 -14.53 29.56
CA LYS A 72 -9.50 -13.11 29.36
C LYS A 72 -8.18 -13.09 28.64
N LEU A 73 -8.14 -12.34 27.52
CA LEU A 73 -6.92 -12.09 26.76
C LEU A 73 -6.46 -10.67 27.05
N ILE A 74 -5.17 -10.51 27.32
CA ILE A 74 -4.50 -9.22 27.36
C ILE A 74 -3.45 -9.26 26.26
N ASN A 75 -3.65 -8.44 25.22
CA ASN A 75 -2.65 -8.19 24.21
C ASN A 75 -1.83 -6.95 24.65
N MET A 76 -0.51 -7.08 24.66
CA MET A 76 0.40 -6.03 25.09
C MET A 76 1.09 -5.34 23.91
N ASP A 77 0.78 -5.76 22.71
CA ASP A 77 1.28 -5.21 21.46
C ASP A 77 0.47 -3.95 21.09
N SER A 78 0.76 -2.85 21.79
CA SER A 78 0.12 -1.56 21.61
C SER A 78 1.15 -0.45 21.80
N GLU A 79 1.20 0.51 20.89
CA GLU A 79 2.21 1.57 20.83
C GLU A 79 1.83 2.83 21.60
N GLU A 80 0.55 2.99 22.00
CA GLU A 80 0.07 4.20 22.64
C GLU A 80 0.01 4.06 24.16
N ASP A 81 0.79 4.90 24.85
CA ASP A 81 0.87 4.89 26.31
C ASP A 81 -0.46 5.31 26.94
N GLY A 82 -0.93 4.52 27.91
CA GLY A 82 -2.16 4.75 28.65
C GLY A 82 -3.47 4.47 27.89
N ILE A 83 -3.41 3.92 26.68
CA ILE A 83 -4.58 3.53 25.91
C ILE A 83 -4.75 2.00 25.91
N VAL A 84 -5.99 1.57 26.11
CA VAL A 84 -6.38 0.16 26.03
C VAL A 84 -7.35 -0.01 24.87
N TYR A 85 -6.88 -0.67 23.80
CA TYR A 85 -7.74 -1.04 22.67
C TYR A 85 -8.60 -2.25 23.04
N VAL A 86 -9.89 -2.16 22.81
CA VAL A 86 -10.86 -3.22 23.14
C VAL A 86 -11.35 -4.00 21.93
N SER A 87 -11.04 -3.52 20.74
CA SER A 87 -11.38 -4.16 19.47
C SER A 87 -10.48 -3.65 18.33
N CYS A 88 -10.48 -4.35 17.23
CA CYS A 88 -9.83 -3.92 15.99
C CYS A 88 -10.69 -4.30 14.77
N ALA A 89 -10.47 -3.59 13.66
CA ALA A 89 -11.08 -3.95 12.39
C ALA A 89 -10.46 -5.24 11.84
N GLY A 90 -11.30 -6.10 11.26
CA GLY A 90 -10.81 -7.23 10.50
C GLY A 90 -10.23 -6.80 9.15
N GLY A 91 -9.17 -7.48 8.68
CA GLY A 91 -8.55 -7.24 7.38
C GLY A 91 -8.75 -8.37 6.39
N VAL A 92 -8.61 -8.07 5.11
CA VAL A 92 -8.47 -9.06 4.03
C VAL A 92 -7.62 -8.51 2.90
N ASP A 93 -6.65 -9.30 2.47
CA ASP A 93 -5.81 -9.00 1.33
C ASP A 93 -6.53 -9.36 0.03
N VAL A 94 -6.55 -8.42 -0.91
CA VAL A 94 -7.12 -8.64 -2.24
C VAL A 94 -6.04 -8.35 -3.28
N LYS A 95 -5.71 -9.35 -4.07
CA LYS A 95 -4.79 -9.19 -5.19
C LYS A 95 -5.56 -9.26 -6.50
N VAL A 96 -5.50 -8.18 -7.26
CA VAL A 96 -5.96 -8.13 -8.65
C VAL A 96 -4.75 -8.41 -9.54
N ALA A 97 -4.87 -9.39 -10.42
CA ALA A 97 -3.78 -9.76 -11.33
C ALA A 97 -4.33 -9.94 -12.75
N ALA A 98 -3.56 -9.50 -13.73
CA ALA A 98 -3.84 -9.69 -15.14
C ALA A 98 -2.69 -10.46 -15.81
N GLU A 99 -3.05 -11.28 -16.80
CA GLU A 99 -2.08 -11.95 -17.66
C GLU A 99 -1.36 -10.94 -18.55
N SER A 100 -0.09 -11.23 -18.86
CA SER A 100 0.70 -10.38 -19.72
C SER A 100 0.42 -10.68 -21.19
N GLU A 101 -0.21 -9.73 -21.87
CA GLU A 101 -0.31 -9.73 -23.33
C GLU A 101 0.71 -8.74 -23.88
N MET A 102 1.83 -9.27 -24.40
CA MET A 102 2.99 -8.46 -24.77
C MET A 102 3.19 -8.39 -26.28
N GLU A 103 3.62 -7.22 -26.73
CA GLU A 103 4.08 -7.00 -28.10
C GLU A 103 5.40 -6.22 -28.10
N ARG A 104 6.02 -6.07 -29.27
CA ARG A 104 7.20 -5.21 -29.42
C ARG A 104 6.85 -4.02 -30.30
N ILE A 105 7.00 -2.84 -29.76
CA ILE A 105 6.75 -1.59 -30.51
C ILE A 105 7.96 -0.67 -30.47
N LYS A 106 7.97 0.32 -31.36
CA LYS A 106 8.91 1.44 -31.41
C LYS A 106 8.19 2.71 -31.02
N GLY A 107 8.80 3.51 -30.14
CA GLY A 107 8.25 4.77 -29.70
C GLY A 107 9.15 5.47 -28.70
N GLU A 108 8.68 6.61 -28.18
CA GLU A 108 9.37 7.35 -27.13
C GLU A 108 9.28 6.59 -25.83
N LEU A 109 10.43 6.22 -25.26
CA LEU A 109 10.49 5.68 -23.90
C LEU A 109 10.33 6.84 -22.92
N VAL A 110 9.25 6.79 -22.17
CA VAL A 110 8.93 7.74 -21.12
C VAL A 110 8.94 7.02 -19.79
N SER A 111 9.58 7.59 -18.81
CA SER A 111 9.41 7.17 -17.43
C SER A 111 8.87 8.33 -16.59
N PHE A 112 8.11 8.01 -15.55
CA PHE A 112 7.79 9.00 -14.53
C PHE A 112 7.97 8.41 -13.13
N THR A 113 8.37 9.28 -12.22
CA THR A 113 8.52 8.97 -10.80
C THR A 113 7.58 9.84 -9.99
N ILE A 114 7.03 9.27 -8.94
CA ILE A 114 6.25 9.97 -7.92
C ILE A 114 7.02 9.82 -6.62
N GLY A 115 7.17 10.91 -5.87
CA GLY A 115 7.86 10.89 -4.58
C GLY A 115 7.48 12.08 -3.72
N GLY A 116 8.06 12.13 -2.52
CA GLY A 116 7.80 13.20 -1.55
C GLY A 116 6.43 13.14 -0.88
N LEU A 117 5.74 11.97 -0.95
CA LEU A 117 4.45 11.80 -0.30
C LEU A 117 4.61 11.52 1.19
N THR A 118 3.64 12.00 1.98
CA THR A 118 3.62 11.86 3.44
C THR A 118 3.44 10.40 3.88
N GLY A 119 2.60 9.64 3.15
CA GLY A 119 2.31 8.25 3.48
C GLY A 119 1.56 8.08 4.79
N GLY A 120 1.71 6.91 5.41
CA GLY A 120 1.13 6.57 6.71
C GLY A 120 0.56 5.16 6.78
N HIS A 121 0.11 4.76 7.97
CA HIS A 121 -0.53 3.48 8.18
C HIS A 121 -1.93 3.45 7.59
N SER A 122 -2.21 2.46 6.73
CA SER A 122 -3.49 2.37 5.99
C SER A 122 -4.74 2.13 6.87
N GLY A 123 -4.57 1.77 8.12
CA GLY A 123 -5.66 1.63 9.07
C GLY A 123 -5.92 2.90 9.88
N MET A 124 -4.87 3.55 10.38
CA MET A 124 -4.97 4.67 11.31
C MET A 124 -5.01 6.04 10.63
N GLU A 125 -4.55 6.15 9.38
CA GLU A 125 -4.37 7.43 8.71
C GLU A 125 -5.03 7.48 7.32
N ILE A 126 -5.85 6.49 6.99
CA ILE A 126 -6.55 6.40 5.69
C ILE A 126 -7.57 7.54 5.49
N ASP A 127 -8.07 8.11 6.58
CA ASP A 127 -9.02 9.22 6.64
C ASP A 127 -8.38 10.60 6.45
N LYS A 128 -7.05 10.68 6.43
CA LYS A 128 -6.31 11.96 6.34
C LYS A 128 -6.30 12.57 4.94
N GLY A 129 -6.84 11.87 3.93
CA GLY A 129 -6.89 12.36 2.55
C GLY A 129 -5.52 12.50 1.88
N ARG A 130 -4.50 11.80 2.40
CA ARG A 130 -3.14 11.84 1.84
C ARG A 130 -3.06 11.20 0.47
N ALA A 131 -2.12 11.66 -0.32
CA ALA A 131 -1.81 11.10 -1.62
C ALA A 131 -1.31 9.66 -1.51
N ASN A 132 -1.70 8.83 -2.48
CA ASN A 132 -1.22 7.45 -2.63
C ASN A 132 -0.57 7.31 -4.01
N ALA A 133 0.73 7.03 -4.05
CA ALA A 133 1.52 6.97 -5.27
C ALA A 133 0.99 5.95 -6.28
N ALA A 134 0.48 4.80 -5.82
CA ALA A 134 -0.07 3.78 -6.70
C ALA A 134 -1.38 4.24 -7.36
N VAL A 135 -2.26 4.92 -6.61
CA VAL A 135 -3.50 5.51 -7.13
C VAL A 135 -3.19 6.61 -8.13
N ILE A 136 -2.26 7.51 -7.80
CA ILE A 136 -1.86 8.61 -8.70
C ILE A 136 -1.23 8.05 -9.98
N THR A 137 -0.40 6.99 -9.87
CA THR A 137 0.18 6.33 -11.05
C THR A 137 -0.91 5.88 -12.03
N VAL A 138 -1.94 5.24 -11.55
CA VAL A 138 -3.04 4.75 -12.40
C VAL A 138 -3.84 5.91 -12.99
N ASN A 139 -4.11 6.94 -12.20
CA ASN A 139 -4.82 8.13 -12.66
C ASN A 139 -4.03 8.90 -13.73
N ILE A 140 -2.70 9.03 -13.59
CA ILE A 140 -1.83 9.62 -14.62
C ILE A 140 -1.93 8.81 -15.92
N LEU A 141 -1.86 7.47 -15.83
CA LEU A 141 -1.98 6.60 -17.00
C LEU A 141 -3.35 6.73 -17.67
N ASN A 142 -4.42 6.86 -16.88
CA ASN A 142 -5.77 7.10 -17.40
C ASN A 142 -5.87 8.46 -18.10
N ASP A 143 -5.38 9.54 -17.50
CA ASP A 143 -5.33 10.86 -18.12
C ASP A 143 -4.51 10.84 -19.43
N MET A 144 -3.44 10.03 -19.50
CA MET A 144 -2.69 9.85 -20.75
C MET A 144 -3.50 9.10 -21.82
N ILE A 145 -4.31 8.12 -21.41
CA ILE A 145 -5.23 7.39 -22.31
C ILE A 145 -6.30 8.37 -22.85
N ASP A 146 -6.92 9.14 -21.97
CA ASP A 146 -7.95 10.13 -22.31
C ASP A 146 -7.41 11.25 -23.20
N ALA A 147 -6.13 11.61 -23.03
CA ALA A 147 -5.42 12.57 -23.90
C ALA A 147 -4.97 11.97 -25.25
N GLU A 148 -5.37 10.71 -25.55
CA GLU A 148 -5.03 9.95 -26.76
C GLU A 148 -3.52 9.70 -26.97
N LEU A 149 -2.73 9.70 -25.89
CA LEU A 149 -1.29 9.46 -25.94
C LEU A 149 -0.95 7.96 -26.14
N LYS A 150 -1.93 7.07 -25.97
CA LYS A 150 -1.81 5.61 -26.18
C LYS A 150 -0.60 5.00 -25.45
N PRO A 151 -0.44 5.23 -24.13
CA PRO A 151 0.68 4.66 -23.38
C PRO A 151 0.63 3.14 -23.42
N GLN A 152 1.78 2.48 -23.58
CA GLN A 152 1.92 1.04 -23.47
C GLN A 152 2.94 0.71 -22.38
N LEU A 153 2.51 -0.03 -21.37
CA LEU A 153 3.29 -0.28 -20.16
C LEU A 153 4.51 -1.18 -20.43
N VAL A 154 5.64 -0.78 -19.89
CA VAL A 154 6.86 -1.59 -19.75
C VAL A 154 6.93 -2.16 -18.33
N SER A 155 6.84 -1.29 -17.32
CA SER A 155 6.87 -1.69 -15.91
C SER A 155 6.24 -0.64 -15.01
N ILE A 156 5.74 -1.11 -13.86
CA ILE A 156 5.32 -0.28 -12.72
C ILE A 156 5.88 -0.91 -11.45
N HIS A 157 6.42 -0.06 -10.60
CA HIS A 157 6.80 -0.38 -9.23
C HIS A 157 6.34 0.76 -8.34
N SER A 158 5.31 0.54 -7.53
CA SER A 158 4.79 1.55 -6.61
C SER A 158 4.36 0.91 -5.29
N GLY A 159 4.74 1.56 -4.19
CA GLY A 159 4.52 1.08 -2.83
C GLY A 159 5.27 -0.21 -2.49
N GLU A 160 5.51 -0.47 -1.20
CA GLU A 160 6.30 -1.61 -0.72
C GLU A 160 5.51 -2.52 0.23
N LYS A 161 4.51 -1.97 0.94
CA LYS A 161 3.71 -2.69 1.93
C LYS A 161 2.23 -2.48 1.67
N ASP A 162 1.44 -3.52 1.86
CA ASP A 162 -0.02 -3.47 1.70
C ASP A 162 -0.72 -2.66 2.81
N ASN A 163 -0.16 -2.68 4.02
CA ASN A 163 -0.66 -1.93 5.17
C ASN A 163 -0.16 -0.48 5.25
N ALA A 164 0.56 0.02 4.25
CA ALA A 164 1.02 1.40 4.16
C ALA A 164 0.43 2.12 2.94
N ILE A 165 0.15 3.41 3.08
CA ILE A 165 -0.18 4.29 1.95
C ILE A 165 1.10 4.45 1.12
N ALA A 166 1.04 4.11 -0.17
CA ALA A 166 2.23 4.14 -1.03
C ALA A 166 2.77 5.56 -1.19
N THR A 167 4.06 5.75 -0.88
CA THR A 167 4.74 7.07 -0.87
C THR A 167 5.51 7.38 -2.14
N ASP A 168 5.79 6.37 -2.92
CA ASP A 168 6.64 6.47 -4.10
C ASP A 168 6.24 5.49 -5.19
N GLY A 169 6.68 5.78 -6.41
CA GLY A 169 6.51 4.88 -7.54
C GLY A 169 7.34 5.29 -8.73
N ILE A 170 7.69 4.31 -9.54
CA ILE A 170 8.30 4.48 -10.86
C ILE A 170 7.52 3.71 -11.90
N THR A 171 7.23 4.36 -13.02
CA THR A 171 6.53 3.79 -14.18
C THR A 171 7.36 4.00 -15.43
N ASN A 172 7.51 2.94 -16.22
CA ASN A 172 8.12 3.00 -17.53
C ASN A 172 7.09 2.59 -18.59
N LEU A 173 7.01 3.34 -19.67
CA LEU A 173 6.07 3.11 -20.75
C LEU A 173 6.63 3.57 -22.11
N ILE A 174 6.02 3.12 -23.19
CA ILE A 174 6.28 3.62 -24.53
C ILE A 174 5.06 4.41 -25.01
N ILE A 175 5.32 5.63 -25.53
CA ILE A 175 4.38 6.35 -26.38
C ILE A 175 4.71 5.99 -27.83
N PRO A 176 3.78 5.42 -28.62
CA PRO A 176 4.05 5.01 -29.98
C PRO A 176 4.63 6.16 -30.82
N GLU A 177 5.62 5.85 -31.68
CA GLU A 177 6.27 6.85 -32.55
C GLU A 177 5.25 7.63 -33.38
N SER A 178 4.22 6.96 -33.89
CA SER A 178 3.13 7.61 -34.64
C SER A 178 2.36 8.66 -33.86
N VAL A 179 2.21 8.49 -32.54
CA VAL A 179 1.55 9.49 -31.68
C VAL A 179 2.48 10.68 -31.45
N LYS A 180 3.75 10.41 -31.12
CA LYS A 180 4.76 11.45 -30.94
C LYS A 180 4.94 12.29 -32.20
N ASP A 181 5.02 11.66 -33.36
CA ASP A 181 5.20 12.36 -34.65
C ASP A 181 3.98 13.22 -35.02
N ALA A 182 2.78 12.75 -34.66
CA ALA A 182 1.54 13.48 -34.93
C ALA A 182 1.40 14.76 -34.10
N ILE A 183 1.82 14.74 -32.82
CA ILE A 183 1.64 15.88 -31.90
C ILE A 183 2.91 16.73 -31.72
N GLY A 184 4.09 16.16 -31.98
CA GLY A 184 5.40 16.77 -31.74
C GLY A 184 5.92 16.58 -30.31
N ALA A 185 7.23 16.59 -30.17
CA ALA A 185 7.89 16.31 -28.88
C ALA A 185 7.56 17.33 -27.78
N ASP A 186 7.50 18.62 -28.13
CA ASP A 186 7.20 19.68 -27.16
C ASP A 186 5.74 19.61 -26.68
N ALA A 187 4.80 19.32 -27.58
CA ALA A 187 3.40 19.15 -27.21
C ALA A 187 3.20 17.92 -26.32
N LEU A 188 3.93 16.82 -26.56
CA LEU A 188 3.93 15.66 -25.68
C LEU A 188 4.40 16.03 -24.26
N LYS A 189 5.54 16.72 -24.16
CA LYS A 189 6.08 17.17 -22.86
C LYS A 189 5.11 18.08 -22.12
N ASN A 190 4.51 19.05 -22.81
CA ASN A 190 3.55 19.97 -22.22
C ASN A 190 2.30 19.25 -21.70
N LYS A 191 1.77 18.26 -22.44
CA LYS A 191 0.64 17.45 -21.98
C LYS A 191 0.99 16.65 -20.73
N LEU A 192 2.16 16.01 -20.66
CA LEU A 192 2.60 15.23 -19.51
C LEU A 192 2.87 16.12 -18.29
N SER A 193 3.50 17.29 -18.48
CA SER A 193 3.66 18.28 -17.41
C SER A 193 2.31 18.74 -16.85
N ALA A 194 1.35 19.06 -17.71
CA ALA A 194 0.02 19.48 -17.26
C ALA A 194 -0.72 18.38 -16.46
N ILE A 195 -0.52 17.10 -16.81
CA ILE A 195 -1.05 15.97 -16.04
C ILE A 195 -0.38 15.91 -14.66
N ALA A 196 0.96 16.06 -14.58
CA ALA A 196 1.66 16.10 -13.30
C ALA A 196 1.19 17.24 -12.41
N ASP A 197 1.15 18.46 -12.97
CA ASP A 197 0.77 19.68 -12.27
C ASP A 197 -0.64 19.59 -11.66
N LYS A 198 -1.57 18.91 -12.33
CA LYS A 198 -2.93 18.63 -11.82
C LYS A 198 -2.88 17.91 -10.47
N TYR A 199 -2.13 16.81 -10.37
CA TYR A 199 -2.07 16.02 -9.13
C TYR A 199 -1.23 16.69 -8.04
N ILE A 200 -0.13 17.37 -8.40
CA ILE A 200 0.65 18.17 -7.45
C ILE A 200 -0.23 19.28 -6.82
N ALA A 201 -1.06 19.93 -7.61
CA ALA A 201 -1.97 20.95 -7.11
C ALA A 201 -3.09 20.37 -6.24
N GLU A 202 -3.62 19.18 -6.59
CA GLU A 202 -4.69 18.50 -5.85
C GLU A 202 -4.27 18.14 -4.42
N TYR A 203 -3.04 17.62 -4.26
CA TYR A 203 -2.55 17.14 -2.96
C TYR A 203 -1.63 18.12 -2.23
N LYS A 204 -1.57 19.38 -2.67
CA LYS A 204 -0.64 20.38 -2.11
C LYS A 204 -0.76 20.59 -0.59
N GLU A 205 -1.97 20.43 -0.03
CA GLU A 205 -2.20 20.64 1.40
C GLU A 205 -1.79 19.43 2.25
N THR A 206 -2.03 18.21 1.75
CA THR A 206 -1.75 16.98 2.49
C THR A 206 -0.34 16.44 2.24
N ASP A 207 0.23 16.74 1.07
CA ASP A 207 1.51 16.23 0.59
C ASP A 207 2.35 17.35 -0.06
N PRO A 208 2.78 18.37 0.71
CA PRO A 208 3.41 19.58 0.18
C PRO A 208 4.76 19.34 -0.52
N GLU A 209 5.46 18.23 -0.20
CA GLU A 209 6.74 17.85 -0.82
C GLU A 209 6.55 16.93 -2.05
N MET A 210 5.30 16.65 -2.42
CA MET A 210 4.99 15.79 -3.56
C MET A 210 5.59 16.33 -4.85
N HIS A 211 6.23 15.45 -5.60
CA HIS A 211 6.76 15.74 -6.93
C HIS A 211 6.47 14.59 -7.90
N ILE A 212 6.30 14.94 -9.16
CA ILE A 212 6.10 14.01 -10.28
C ILE A 212 7.04 14.43 -11.40
N ASP A 213 8.04 13.59 -11.69
CA ASP A 213 9.07 13.89 -12.65
C ASP A 213 8.98 12.98 -13.87
N PHE A 214 8.90 13.56 -15.07
CA PHE A 214 8.94 12.84 -16.33
C PHE A 214 10.33 12.86 -16.95
N ASN A 215 10.84 11.68 -17.35
CA ASN A 215 12.06 11.54 -18.13
C ASN A 215 11.76 11.00 -19.52
N TYR A 216 12.58 11.39 -20.49
CA TYR A 216 12.42 11.08 -21.91
C TYR A 216 13.72 10.48 -22.44
N ASP A 217 13.71 9.15 -22.67
CA ASP A 217 14.91 8.40 -23.04
C ASP A 217 15.02 8.15 -24.56
N GLY A 218 14.27 8.94 -25.34
CA GLY A 218 14.29 8.89 -26.78
C GLY A 218 13.54 7.69 -27.38
N VAL A 219 13.60 7.59 -28.70
CA VAL A 219 12.89 6.53 -29.43
C VAL A 219 13.62 5.20 -29.26
N GLN A 220 12.92 4.23 -28.70
CA GLN A 220 13.43 2.86 -28.45
C GLN A 220 12.46 1.80 -28.94
N SER A 221 12.95 0.60 -29.14
CA SER A 221 12.12 -0.60 -29.40
C SER A 221 12.10 -1.46 -28.15
N LYS A 222 10.93 -1.58 -27.52
CA LYS A 222 10.76 -2.33 -26.26
C LYS A 222 9.66 -3.39 -26.40
N ARG A 223 9.74 -4.38 -25.54
CA ARG A 223 8.63 -5.29 -25.27
C ARG A 223 7.73 -4.59 -24.24
N VAL A 224 6.47 -4.48 -24.57
CA VAL A 224 5.46 -3.72 -23.81
C VAL A 224 4.16 -4.50 -23.73
N TYR A 225 3.32 -4.17 -22.78
CA TYR A 225 1.93 -4.62 -22.82
C TYR A 225 1.24 -4.06 -24.07
N THR A 226 0.38 -4.84 -24.70
CA THR A 226 -0.42 -4.33 -25.82
C THR A 226 -1.23 -3.11 -25.37
N ALA A 227 -1.58 -2.24 -26.33
CA ALA A 227 -2.42 -1.08 -26.03
C ALA A 227 -3.73 -1.49 -25.33
N GLN A 228 -4.35 -2.60 -25.78
CA GLN A 228 -5.58 -3.11 -25.20
C GLN A 228 -5.37 -3.63 -23.78
N ALA A 229 -4.30 -4.40 -23.52
CA ALA A 229 -3.98 -4.91 -22.19
C ALA A 229 -3.66 -3.77 -21.21
N THR A 230 -2.92 -2.74 -21.68
CA THR A 230 -2.66 -1.54 -20.87
C THR A 230 -3.95 -0.82 -20.48
N VAL A 231 -4.84 -0.56 -21.43
CA VAL A 231 -6.13 0.11 -21.18
C VAL A 231 -6.99 -0.70 -20.23
N ARG A 232 -7.12 -2.02 -20.45
CA ARG A 232 -7.89 -2.90 -19.54
C ARG A 232 -7.36 -2.84 -18.11
N TYR A 233 -6.04 -2.97 -17.95
CA TYR A 233 -5.43 -2.94 -16.62
C TYR A 233 -5.65 -1.60 -15.93
N VAL A 234 -5.37 -0.49 -16.62
CA VAL A 234 -5.55 0.86 -16.07
C VAL A 234 -7.01 1.11 -15.68
N HIS A 235 -7.96 0.85 -16.59
CA HIS A 235 -9.38 1.04 -16.31
C HIS A 235 -9.88 0.15 -15.18
N CYS A 236 -9.43 -1.11 -15.11
CA CYS A 236 -9.77 -2.00 -14.00
C CYS A 236 -9.36 -1.40 -12.66
N ILE A 237 -8.12 -0.92 -12.54
CA ILE A 237 -7.64 -0.36 -11.28
C ILE A 237 -8.30 0.99 -10.97
N CYS A 238 -8.56 1.84 -11.98
CA CYS A 238 -9.30 3.10 -11.81
C CYS A 238 -10.74 2.92 -11.33
N GLU A 239 -11.42 1.83 -11.75
CA GLU A 239 -12.79 1.53 -11.30
C GLU A 239 -12.83 0.94 -9.88
N LEU A 240 -11.71 0.46 -9.34
CA LEU A 240 -11.62 -0.02 -7.96
C LEU A 240 -11.50 1.18 -7.01
N PRO A 241 -12.26 1.18 -5.91
CA PRO A 241 -12.16 2.26 -4.94
C PRO A 241 -10.83 2.25 -4.19
N ASN A 242 -10.50 3.36 -3.52
CA ASN A 242 -9.41 3.48 -2.57
C ASN A 242 -9.80 4.50 -1.47
N GLY A 243 -9.30 4.32 -0.26
CA GLY A 243 -9.60 5.20 0.87
C GLY A 243 -10.77 4.72 1.72
N VAL A 244 -11.46 5.65 2.40
CA VAL A 244 -12.62 5.38 3.24
C VAL A 244 -13.85 5.11 2.36
N ILE A 245 -14.52 3.99 2.58
CA ILE A 245 -15.72 3.57 1.84
C ILE A 245 -17.00 3.86 2.64
N SER A 246 -16.97 3.57 3.94
CA SER A 246 -18.05 3.92 4.87
C SER A 246 -17.50 4.37 6.21
N VAL A 247 -18.28 5.19 6.89
CA VAL A 247 -18.00 5.73 8.23
C VAL A 247 -18.98 5.13 9.20
N SER A 248 -18.57 4.90 10.44
CA SER A 248 -19.40 4.36 11.52
C SER A 248 -20.61 5.26 11.78
N GLU A 249 -21.77 4.65 11.96
CA GLU A 249 -22.98 5.36 12.42
C GLU A 249 -22.99 5.58 13.95
N GLU A 250 -22.20 4.80 14.69
CA GLU A 250 -22.16 4.83 16.16
C GLU A 250 -21.03 5.70 16.72
N LEU A 251 -19.93 5.84 15.97
CA LEU A 251 -18.71 6.55 16.41
C LEU A 251 -18.38 7.64 15.40
N ASP A 252 -18.30 8.87 15.87
CA ASP A 252 -18.05 10.04 15.03
C ASP A 252 -16.71 9.92 14.28
N ASN A 253 -16.80 10.07 12.95
CA ASN A 253 -15.67 10.10 12.01
C ASN A 253 -14.78 8.83 11.98
N LEU A 254 -15.18 7.73 12.62
CA LEU A 254 -14.42 6.50 12.56
C LEU A 254 -14.69 5.78 11.21
N PRO A 255 -13.67 5.49 10.40
CA PRO A 255 -13.84 4.65 9.21
C PRO A 255 -14.37 3.26 9.59
N GLU A 256 -15.55 2.90 9.08
CA GLU A 256 -16.11 1.55 9.24
C GLU A 256 -15.50 0.58 8.25
N THR A 257 -15.46 0.97 6.98
CA THR A 257 -14.88 0.17 5.90
C THR A 257 -13.95 1.05 5.07
N SER A 258 -12.76 0.56 4.83
CA SER A 258 -11.74 1.23 4.02
C SER A 258 -10.95 0.21 3.21
N LEU A 259 -10.26 0.68 2.17
CA LEU A 259 -9.24 -0.10 1.50
C LEU A 259 -8.09 0.77 1.03
N ASN A 260 -6.93 0.16 0.92
CA ASN A 260 -5.70 0.80 0.49
C ASN A 260 -5.05 0.00 -0.64
N LEU A 261 -4.77 0.65 -1.76
CA LEU A 261 -3.87 0.13 -2.79
C LEU A 261 -2.43 0.33 -2.30
N GLY A 262 -1.87 -0.68 -1.66
CA GLY A 262 -0.55 -0.58 -1.03
C GLY A 262 0.61 -0.91 -1.97
N ILE A 263 0.39 -1.84 -2.92
CA ILE A 263 1.45 -2.32 -3.81
C ILE A 263 0.94 -2.45 -5.24
N MET A 264 1.68 -1.92 -6.20
CA MET A 264 1.43 -2.15 -7.62
C MET A 264 2.72 -2.57 -8.32
N ARG A 265 2.66 -3.69 -9.05
CA ARG A 265 3.77 -4.29 -9.77
C ARG A 265 3.36 -4.69 -11.17
N VAL A 266 4.05 -4.16 -12.15
CA VAL A 266 3.94 -4.58 -13.56
C VAL A 266 5.32 -4.87 -14.09
N ASN A 267 5.48 -6.02 -14.70
CA ASN A 267 6.71 -6.45 -15.36
C ASN A 267 6.37 -7.30 -16.60
N GLU A 268 7.37 -7.86 -17.27
CA GLU A 268 7.15 -8.63 -18.51
C GLU A 268 6.28 -9.89 -18.34
N THR A 269 6.09 -10.39 -17.14
CA THR A 269 5.39 -11.65 -16.87
C THR A 269 4.04 -11.49 -16.17
N SER A 270 3.83 -10.38 -15.49
CA SER A 270 2.63 -10.16 -14.71
C SER A 270 2.33 -8.68 -14.46
N ALA A 271 1.04 -8.36 -14.36
CA ALA A 271 0.55 -7.10 -13.82
C ALA A 271 -0.28 -7.40 -12.57
N SER A 272 -0.02 -6.73 -11.46
CA SER A 272 -0.77 -6.93 -10.23
C SER A 272 -0.89 -5.67 -9.39
N ALA A 273 -2.02 -5.60 -8.65
CA ALA A 273 -2.31 -4.60 -7.66
C ALA A 273 -2.78 -5.30 -6.38
N SER A 274 -2.16 -4.98 -5.25
CA SER A 274 -2.48 -5.55 -3.94
C SER A 274 -3.14 -4.51 -3.06
N TYR A 275 -4.29 -4.87 -2.52
CA TYR A 275 -5.13 -4.04 -1.68
C TYR A 275 -5.27 -4.68 -0.31
N LEU A 276 -5.25 -3.88 0.74
CA LEU A 276 -5.68 -4.26 2.07
C LEU A 276 -7.05 -3.63 2.35
N VAL A 277 -8.08 -4.46 2.44
CA VAL A 277 -9.43 -4.08 2.87
C VAL A 277 -9.51 -4.20 4.39
N ARG A 278 -10.05 -3.19 5.05
CA ARG A 278 -10.32 -3.21 6.49
C ARG A 278 -11.79 -2.88 6.76
N SER A 279 -12.39 -3.57 7.71
CA SER A 279 -13.75 -3.26 8.15
C SER A 279 -14.02 -3.84 9.54
N ASN A 280 -14.76 -3.10 10.36
CA ASN A 280 -15.36 -3.60 11.60
C ASN A 280 -16.72 -4.29 11.36
N SER A 281 -17.20 -4.25 10.10
CA SER A 281 -18.39 -4.96 9.64
C SER A 281 -18.00 -6.15 8.75
N ASP A 282 -18.38 -7.37 9.15
CA ASP A 282 -18.15 -8.57 8.33
C ASP A 282 -18.88 -8.51 6.99
N ASP A 283 -20.08 -7.95 6.97
CA ASP A 283 -20.84 -7.77 5.73
C ASP A 283 -20.25 -6.67 4.86
N GLY A 284 -19.82 -5.54 5.45
CA GLY A 284 -19.11 -4.47 4.75
C GLY A 284 -17.86 -4.99 4.04
N LYS A 285 -17.03 -5.75 4.75
CA LYS A 285 -15.85 -6.39 4.20
C LYS A 285 -16.17 -7.35 3.04
N LYS A 286 -17.12 -8.27 3.23
CA LYS A 286 -17.53 -9.24 2.21
C LYS A 286 -18.11 -8.56 0.97
N ASN A 287 -18.97 -7.55 1.16
CA ASN A 287 -19.60 -6.82 0.07
C ASN A 287 -18.55 -6.10 -0.79
N LEU A 288 -17.63 -5.36 -0.15
CA LEU A 288 -16.56 -4.67 -0.85
C LEU A 288 -15.70 -5.64 -1.67
N VAL A 289 -15.25 -6.75 -1.07
CA VAL A 289 -14.46 -7.77 -1.79
C VAL A 289 -15.24 -8.37 -2.97
N ASN A 290 -16.55 -8.61 -2.81
CA ASN A 290 -17.38 -9.12 -3.90
C ASN A 290 -17.54 -8.10 -5.04
N ASP A 291 -17.66 -6.82 -4.73
CA ASP A 291 -17.75 -5.77 -5.74
C ASP A 291 -16.41 -5.58 -6.46
N MET A 292 -15.28 -5.62 -5.75
CA MET A 292 -13.95 -5.66 -6.37
C MET A 292 -13.80 -6.85 -7.33
N LYS A 293 -14.28 -8.04 -6.93
CA LYS A 293 -14.26 -9.23 -7.81
C LYS A 293 -15.13 -9.06 -9.06
N LYS A 294 -16.28 -8.40 -8.96
CA LYS A 294 -17.15 -8.10 -10.13
C LYS A 294 -16.44 -7.13 -11.07
N THR A 295 -15.86 -6.06 -10.54
CA THR A 295 -15.12 -5.08 -11.32
C THR A 295 -13.93 -5.74 -12.03
N ALA A 296 -13.11 -6.53 -11.32
CA ALA A 296 -11.96 -7.20 -11.93
C ALA A 296 -12.35 -8.22 -13.01
N LYS A 297 -13.53 -8.86 -12.92
CA LYS A 297 -14.03 -9.79 -13.95
C LYS A 297 -14.62 -9.11 -15.18
N LYS A 298 -14.96 -7.83 -15.08
CA LYS A 298 -15.50 -7.04 -16.19
C LYS A 298 -14.40 -6.66 -17.18
N HIS A 299 -13.18 -6.53 -16.71
CA HIS A 299 -11.99 -6.17 -17.45
C HIS A 299 -11.10 -7.38 -17.77
#